data_d51a7323b0d61c552131ac8470b10f81
#
_entry.id   d51a7323b0d61c552131ac8470b10f81
#
_cell.length_a   1.000
_cell.length_b   1.000
_cell.length_c   1.000
_cell.angle_alpha   90.00
_cell.angle_beta   90.00
_cell.angle_gamma   90.00
#
_symmetry.space_group_name_H-M   'P 1'
#
loop_
_entity.id
_entity.type
_entity.pdbx_description
1 polymer ?
#
loop_
_entity_poly.entity_id
_entity_poly.type
_entity_poly.pdbx_seq_one_letter_code
_entity_poly.pdbx_strand_id
1 'polypeptide(L)'
;PPGYSGDARCALPLPLPSESVNAIVLQHVTARDAEALIAECERVLMPGGRLWLSTLNPFSPFRRQWRRHGLVVRTPQRLRHSLEQAGLSCQELTWLGPMWRDRSPDRSSLAPLRAVCLFTAEKRTLALPGPTPLPVRRWHGTVAT
;
A
#
# COMPACT_ATOMS: atom_id res chain seq x y z
N PRO A 1 6.93 -22.83 -7.55
CA PRO A 1 6.49 -21.59 -6.95
C PRO A 1 5.02 -21.37 -7.26
N PRO A 2 4.20 -20.89 -6.32
CA PRO A 2 2.81 -20.56 -6.60
C PRO A 2 2.77 -19.45 -7.66
N GLY A 3 2.16 -19.74 -8.81
CA GLY A 3 1.97 -18.78 -9.87
C GLY A 3 0.63 -18.06 -9.71
N TYR A 4 0.57 -16.82 -10.18
CA TYR A 4 -0.67 -16.05 -10.28
C TYR A 4 -1.26 -16.29 -11.68
N SER A 5 -2.56 -16.50 -11.77
CA SER A 5 -3.24 -16.72 -13.05
C SER A 5 -4.49 -15.83 -13.18
N GLY A 6 -4.66 -15.25 -14.35
CA GLY A 6 -5.74 -14.39 -14.77
C GLY A 6 -5.64 -14.27 -16.28
N ASP A 7 -5.77 -13.08 -16.82
CA ASP A 7 -5.46 -12.78 -18.22
C ASP A 7 -3.97 -13.03 -18.54
N ALA A 8 -3.12 -12.91 -17.51
CA ALA A 8 -1.72 -13.33 -17.56
C ALA A 8 -1.40 -14.29 -16.42
N ARG A 9 -0.47 -15.24 -16.66
CA ARG A 9 0.10 -16.11 -15.63
C ARG A 9 1.52 -15.64 -15.34
N CYS A 10 1.77 -15.29 -14.09
CA CYS A 10 3.10 -14.85 -13.67
C CYS A 10 3.44 -15.37 -12.28
N ALA A 11 4.71 -15.34 -11.97
CA ALA A 11 5.25 -15.52 -10.62
C ALA A 11 6.01 -14.25 -10.25
N LEU A 12 6.42 -14.14 -9.00
CA LEU A 12 7.32 -13.05 -8.60
C LEU A 12 8.76 -13.38 -9.08
N PRO A 13 9.48 -12.38 -9.61
CA PRO A 13 9.07 -11.01 -9.84
C PRO A 13 8.06 -10.86 -10.99
N LEU A 14 7.24 -9.80 -10.95
CA LEU A 14 6.28 -9.53 -12.02
C LEU A 14 7.01 -9.17 -13.34
N PRO A 15 6.52 -9.63 -14.50
CA PRO A 15 7.14 -9.33 -15.81
C PRO A 15 6.79 -7.91 -16.27
N LEU A 16 6.91 -6.94 -15.38
CA LEU A 16 6.66 -5.53 -15.63
C LEU A 16 7.90 -4.70 -15.32
N PRO A 17 8.22 -3.67 -16.12
CA PRO A 17 9.29 -2.73 -15.82
C PRO A 17 9.07 -2.04 -14.47
N SER A 18 10.13 -1.56 -13.85
CA SER A 18 10.03 -0.66 -12.70
C SER A 18 9.35 0.64 -13.10
N GLU A 19 8.56 1.20 -12.19
CA GLU A 19 7.89 2.50 -12.38
C GLU A 19 7.04 2.59 -13.65
N SER A 20 6.31 1.52 -13.98
CA SER A 20 5.55 1.41 -15.22
C SER A 20 4.02 1.48 -15.03
N VAL A 21 3.53 1.43 -13.79
CA VAL A 21 2.08 1.38 -13.48
C VAL A 21 1.67 2.51 -12.54
N ASN A 22 0.55 3.13 -12.84
CA ASN A 22 -0.02 4.22 -12.02
C ASN A 22 -0.84 3.71 -10.82
N ALA A 23 -1.42 2.51 -10.96
CA ALA A 23 -2.36 1.98 -9.99
C ALA A 23 -2.30 0.45 -9.93
N ILE A 24 -2.37 -0.08 -8.71
CA ILE A 24 -2.40 -1.53 -8.44
C ILE A 24 -3.53 -1.83 -7.47
N VAL A 25 -4.27 -2.89 -7.74
CA VAL A 25 -5.26 -3.44 -6.81
C VAL A 25 -4.85 -4.85 -6.44
N LEU A 26 -4.56 -5.06 -5.16
CA LEU A 26 -4.30 -6.39 -4.59
C LEU A 26 -5.49 -6.87 -3.79
N GLN A 27 -5.96 -8.07 -4.10
CA GLN A 27 -7.06 -8.69 -3.37
C GLN A 27 -6.61 -9.95 -2.65
N HIS A 28 -7.14 -10.17 -1.44
CA HIS A 28 -6.93 -11.38 -0.65
C HIS A 28 -5.45 -11.71 -0.37
N VAL A 29 -4.65 -10.71 -0.07
CA VAL A 29 -3.24 -10.91 0.27
C VAL A 29 -3.09 -11.76 1.53
N THR A 30 -2.43 -12.91 1.38
CA THR A 30 -2.16 -13.82 2.50
C THR A 30 -0.84 -13.46 3.21
N ALA A 31 -0.65 -13.98 4.42
CA ALA A 31 0.54 -13.67 5.22
C ALA A 31 1.84 -14.21 4.60
N ARG A 32 1.76 -15.26 3.78
CA ARG A 32 2.93 -15.96 3.24
C ARG A 32 3.70 -15.09 2.23
N ASP A 33 2.98 -14.44 1.32
CA ASP A 33 3.59 -13.76 0.17
C ASP A 33 3.51 -12.23 0.28
N ALA A 34 2.93 -11.71 1.38
CA ALA A 34 2.62 -10.29 1.51
C ALA A 34 3.83 -9.38 1.34
N GLU A 35 4.97 -9.70 1.93
CA GLU A 35 6.17 -8.83 1.88
C GLU A 35 6.77 -8.78 0.48
N ALA A 36 6.95 -9.94 -0.14
CA ALA A 36 7.50 -10.01 -1.50
C ALA A 36 6.57 -9.32 -2.51
N LEU A 37 5.26 -9.49 -2.34
CA LEU A 37 4.27 -8.87 -3.21
C LEU A 37 4.20 -7.34 -3.02
N ILE A 38 4.28 -6.85 -1.79
CA ILE A 38 4.32 -5.41 -1.49
C ILE A 38 5.59 -4.77 -2.05
N ALA A 39 6.75 -5.41 -1.88
CA ALA A 39 8.01 -4.91 -2.43
C ALA A 39 7.96 -4.85 -3.97
N GLU A 40 7.35 -5.84 -4.60
CA GLU A 40 7.20 -5.87 -6.04
C GLU A 40 6.20 -4.82 -6.56
N CYS A 41 5.12 -4.58 -5.82
CA CYS A 41 4.20 -3.48 -6.11
C CYS A 41 4.89 -2.11 -6.01
N GLU A 42 5.73 -1.91 -5.00
CA GLU A 42 6.53 -0.68 -4.90
C GLU A 42 7.43 -0.51 -6.11
N ARG A 43 8.12 -1.56 -6.54
CA ARG A 43 9.03 -1.53 -7.69
C ARG A 43 8.32 -1.11 -8.98
N VAL A 44 7.14 -1.67 -9.25
CA VAL A 44 6.43 -1.41 -10.53
C VAL A 44 5.56 -0.16 -10.50
N LEU A 45 5.19 0.35 -9.33
CA LEU A 45 4.46 1.62 -9.21
C LEU A 45 5.33 2.80 -9.59
N MET A 46 4.76 3.71 -10.37
CA MET A 46 5.34 5.03 -10.61
C MET A 46 5.38 5.86 -9.33
N PRO A 47 6.28 6.84 -9.19
CA PRO A 47 6.21 7.86 -8.14
C PRO A 47 4.83 8.53 -8.10
N GLY A 48 4.21 8.58 -6.93
CA GLY A 48 2.82 9.04 -6.77
C GLY A 48 1.74 8.04 -7.19
N GLY A 49 2.12 6.85 -7.64
CA GLY A 49 1.19 5.77 -7.97
C GLY A 49 0.49 5.20 -6.73
N ARG A 50 -0.71 4.66 -6.92
CA ARG A 50 -1.59 4.20 -5.83
C ARG A 50 -1.71 2.70 -5.76
N LEU A 51 -1.69 2.18 -4.54
CA LEU A 51 -1.95 0.79 -4.22
C LEU A 51 -3.21 0.67 -3.35
N TRP A 52 -4.16 -0.14 -3.81
CA TRP A 52 -5.27 -0.61 -2.97
C TRP A 52 -5.03 -2.07 -2.61
N LEU A 53 -4.89 -2.33 -1.33
CA LEU A 53 -4.64 -3.67 -0.81
C LEU A 53 -5.80 -4.09 0.08
N SER A 54 -6.55 -5.11 -0.35
CA SER A 54 -7.60 -5.72 0.46
C SER A 54 -7.14 -7.03 1.08
N THR A 55 -7.42 -7.21 2.35
CA THR A 55 -7.13 -8.43 3.10
C THR A 55 -8.25 -8.75 4.08
N LEU A 56 -8.33 -10.02 4.45
CA LEU A 56 -9.27 -10.47 5.47
C LEU A 56 -8.89 -9.90 6.83
N ASN A 57 -9.91 -9.52 7.61
CA ASN A 57 -9.69 -8.95 8.93
C ASN A 57 -9.54 -10.04 10.00
N PRO A 58 -8.37 -10.20 10.65
CA PRO A 58 -8.15 -11.22 11.68
C PRO A 58 -8.99 -11.03 12.93
N PHE A 59 -9.54 -9.83 13.16
CA PHE A 59 -10.41 -9.53 14.30
C PHE A 59 -11.89 -9.77 14.01
N SER A 60 -12.23 -10.05 12.76
CA SER A 60 -13.60 -10.35 12.36
C SER A 60 -14.09 -11.67 12.96
N PRO A 61 -15.39 -11.78 13.33
CA PRO A 61 -16.02 -13.04 13.69
C PRO A 61 -15.88 -14.15 12.66
N PHE A 62 -15.73 -13.77 11.39
CA PHE A 62 -15.55 -14.70 10.28
C PHE A 62 -14.17 -15.39 10.26
N ARG A 63 -13.21 -14.98 11.07
CA ARG A 63 -11.85 -15.55 11.11
C ARG A 63 -11.83 -17.07 11.32
N ARG A 64 -12.81 -17.61 12.04
CA ARG A 64 -12.94 -19.07 12.27
C ARG A 64 -13.13 -19.82 10.94
N GLN A 65 -13.96 -19.28 10.05
CA GLN A 65 -14.23 -19.85 8.74
C GLN A 65 -12.98 -19.82 7.87
N TRP A 66 -12.24 -18.70 7.85
CA TRP A 66 -11.01 -18.58 7.05
C TRP A 66 -9.91 -19.51 7.53
N ARG A 67 -9.75 -19.66 8.85
CA ARG A 67 -8.79 -20.59 9.42
C ARG A 67 -9.07 -22.05 9.05
N ARG A 68 -10.33 -22.44 8.91
CA ARG A 68 -10.71 -23.78 8.42
C ARG A 68 -10.22 -24.05 7.00
N HIS A 69 -10.10 -23.00 6.19
CA HIS A 69 -9.57 -23.06 4.83
C HIS A 69 -8.04 -22.82 4.77
N GLY A 70 -7.35 -22.85 5.91
CA GLY A 70 -5.89 -22.67 5.96
C GLY A 70 -5.40 -21.25 5.65
N LEU A 71 -6.31 -20.26 5.59
CA LEU A 71 -5.94 -18.89 5.31
C LEU A 71 -5.36 -18.21 6.55
N VAL A 72 -4.10 -17.82 6.45
CA VAL A 72 -3.39 -17.05 7.48
C VAL A 72 -3.28 -15.62 6.99
N VAL A 73 -3.77 -14.69 7.79
CA VAL A 73 -3.73 -13.26 7.49
C VAL A 73 -2.91 -12.51 8.53
N ARG A 74 -2.27 -11.44 8.10
CA ARG A 74 -1.54 -10.53 8.99
C ARG A 74 -2.50 -9.54 9.66
N THR A 75 -2.09 -9.04 10.82
CA THR A 75 -2.81 -7.94 11.45
C THR A 75 -2.68 -6.65 10.62
N PRO A 76 -3.69 -5.76 10.65
CA PRO A 76 -3.63 -4.49 9.93
C PRO A 76 -2.37 -3.67 10.25
N GLN A 77 -1.94 -3.66 11.52
CA GLN A 77 -0.74 -2.94 11.94
C GLN A 77 0.53 -3.50 11.29
N ARG A 78 0.67 -4.83 11.20
CA ARG A 78 1.82 -5.46 10.53
C ARG A 78 1.84 -5.17 9.04
N LEU A 79 0.67 -5.21 8.38
CA LEU A 79 0.56 -4.86 6.96
C LEU A 79 0.91 -3.40 6.70
N ARG A 80 0.40 -2.50 7.53
CA ARG A 80 0.76 -1.08 7.46
C ARG A 80 2.27 -0.87 7.59
N HIS A 81 2.89 -1.52 8.57
CA HIS A 81 4.33 -1.45 8.75
C HIS A 81 5.10 -1.99 7.53
N SER A 82 4.65 -3.13 6.95
CA SER A 82 5.27 -3.66 5.73
C SER A 82 5.14 -2.72 4.54
N LEU A 83 4.00 -2.03 4.38
CA LEU A 83 3.81 -1.00 3.35
C LEU A 83 4.77 0.18 3.55
N GLU A 84 4.86 0.69 4.77
CA GLU A 84 5.73 1.82 5.13
C GLU A 84 7.22 1.46 4.97
N GLN A 85 7.64 0.25 5.33
CA GLN A 85 9.00 -0.24 5.11
C GLN A 85 9.35 -0.38 3.63
N ALA A 86 8.39 -0.74 2.79
CA ALA A 86 8.56 -0.79 1.35
C ALA A 86 8.57 0.60 0.67
N GLY A 87 8.40 1.70 1.41
CA GLY A 87 8.39 3.04 0.83
C GLY A 87 7.01 3.54 0.39
N LEU A 88 5.95 2.80 0.74
CA LEU A 88 4.57 3.18 0.44
C LEU A 88 3.97 3.95 1.64
N SER A 89 3.43 5.13 1.39
CA SER A 89 2.74 5.92 2.41
C SER A 89 1.31 5.44 2.56
N CYS A 90 0.96 4.84 3.70
CA CYS A 90 -0.41 4.41 3.97
C CYS A 90 -1.28 5.63 4.30
N GLN A 91 -2.22 5.93 3.41
CA GLN A 91 -3.11 7.10 3.51
C GLN A 91 -4.33 6.79 4.37
N GLU A 92 -4.98 5.66 4.10
CA GLU A 92 -6.25 5.31 4.69
C GLU A 92 -6.37 3.81 4.97
N LEU A 93 -7.10 3.48 6.01
CA LEU A 93 -7.55 2.13 6.34
C LEU A 93 -9.08 2.12 6.46
N THR A 94 -9.74 1.49 5.50
CA THR A 94 -11.19 1.34 5.49
C THR A 94 -11.61 -0.08 5.83
N TRP A 95 -12.69 -0.22 6.57
CA TRP A 95 -13.25 -1.51 6.96
C TRP A 95 -14.47 -1.83 6.12
N LEU A 96 -14.44 -2.94 5.39
CA LEU A 96 -15.45 -3.34 4.42
C LEU A 96 -16.06 -4.71 4.75
N GLY A 97 -17.20 -4.97 4.11
CA GLY A 97 -17.87 -6.27 4.14
C GLY A 97 -18.87 -6.43 5.27
N PRO A 98 -19.52 -7.59 5.32
CA PRO A 98 -20.60 -7.85 6.24
C PRO A 98 -20.14 -7.84 7.69
N MET A 99 -21.01 -7.33 8.53
CA MET A 99 -21.00 -7.55 9.96
C MET A 99 -22.14 -8.51 10.31
N TRP A 100 -22.06 -9.12 11.48
CA TRP A 100 -23.09 -10.04 11.95
C TRP A 100 -24.52 -9.44 12.01
N ARG A 101 -24.63 -8.10 12.04
CA ARG A 101 -25.88 -7.35 11.89
C ARG A 101 -25.61 -6.10 11.08
N ASP A 102 -26.02 -6.14 9.84
CA ASP A 102 -25.83 -5.02 8.93
C ASP A 102 -26.97 -3.99 9.10
N ARG A 103 -26.62 -2.83 9.61
CA ARG A 103 -27.47 -1.63 9.57
C ARG A 103 -26.64 -0.35 9.59
N SER A 104 -26.05 0.00 8.52
CA SER A 104 -25.36 1.26 8.22
C SER A 104 -23.84 1.14 7.98
N PRO A 105 -23.37 1.61 6.84
CA PRO A 105 -21.99 1.37 6.41
C PRO A 105 -20.92 2.16 7.17
N ASP A 106 -21.22 3.30 7.83
CA ASP A 106 -20.15 4.26 8.03
C ASP A 106 -19.87 4.80 9.44
N ARG A 107 -20.63 4.45 10.46
CA ARG A 107 -20.44 5.09 11.79
C ARG A 107 -20.58 4.19 13.00
N SER A 108 -20.45 2.89 12.88
CA SER A 108 -20.53 2.04 14.05
C SER A 108 -19.15 1.89 14.72
N SER A 109 -19.12 1.98 16.04
CA SER A 109 -17.95 1.63 16.88
C SER A 109 -17.43 0.19 16.62
N LEU A 110 -18.17 -0.61 15.87
CA LEU A 110 -17.87 -1.98 15.49
C LEU A 110 -17.23 -2.11 14.10
N ALA A 111 -16.90 -1.00 13.43
CA ALA A 111 -16.23 -1.02 12.14
C ALA A 111 -14.99 -1.95 12.11
N PRO A 112 -14.12 -2.02 13.15
CA PRO A 112 -12.99 -2.93 13.19
C PRO A 112 -13.34 -4.42 13.21
N LEU A 113 -14.61 -4.80 13.34
CA LEU A 113 -15.06 -6.20 13.27
C LEU A 113 -15.57 -6.62 11.88
N ARG A 114 -15.56 -5.72 10.92
CA ARG A 114 -15.93 -6.04 9.53
C ARG A 114 -14.99 -7.08 8.91
N ALA A 115 -15.49 -7.76 7.87
CA ALA A 115 -14.81 -8.93 7.29
C ALA A 115 -13.47 -8.59 6.62
N VAL A 116 -13.34 -7.41 6.03
CA VAL A 116 -12.22 -7.03 5.17
C VAL A 116 -11.62 -5.69 5.61
N CYS A 117 -10.31 -5.59 5.53
CA CYS A 117 -9.55 -4.34 5.62
C CYS A 117 -9.10 -3.93 4.22
N LEU A 118 -9.32 -2.69 3.85
CA LEU A 118 -8.82 -2.07 2.63
C LEU A 118 -7.81 -0.98 3.01
N PHE A 119 -6.59 -1.14 2.55
CA PHE A 119 -5.53 -0.13 2.65
C PHE A 119 -5.44 0.64 1.35
N THR A 120 -5.38 1.96 1.46
CA THR A 120 -5.00 2.84 0.36
C THR A 120 -3.62 3.39 0.68
N ALA A 121 -2.65 3.10 -0.19
CA ALA A 121 -1.28 3.56 -0.04
C ALA A 121 -0.80 4.22 -1.34
N GLU A 122 0.19 5.10 -1.21
CA GLU A 122 0.78 5.83 -2.33
C GLU A 122 2.30 5.69 -2.28
N LYS A 123 2.93 5.48 -3.44
CA LYS A 123 4.39 5.47 -3.55
C LYS A 123 4.92 6.87 -3.31
N ARG A 124 5.82 7.01 -2.32
CA ARG A 124 6.44 8.31 -2.01
C ARG A 124 7.22 8.83 -3.19
N THR A 125 6.93 10.04 -3.59
CA THR A 125 7.76 10.77 -4.53
C THR A 125 8.92 11.39 -3.74
N LEU A 126 10.16 11.01 -4.06
CA LEU A 126 11.31 11.76 -3.58
C LEU A 126 11.32 13.08 -4.35
N ALA A 127 10.85 14.13 -3.73
CA ALA A 127 11.03 15.48 -4.28
C ALA A 127 12.54 15.74 -4.34
N LEU A 128 13.07 15.86 -5.56
CA LEU A 128 14.41 16.41 -5.73
C LEU A 128 14.43 17.78 -5.03
N PRO A 129 15.41 18.04 -4.14
CA PRO A 129 15.55 19.37 -3.57
C PRO A 129 15.62 20.38 -4.71
N GLY A 130 14.72 21.35 -4.71
CA GLY A 130 14.73 22.42 -5.70
C GLY A 130 16.10 23.10 -5.73
N PRO A 131 16.48 23.71 -6.85
CA PRO A 131 17.76 24.39 -6.96
C PRO A 131 17.89 25.42 -5.84
N THR A 132 18.89 25.26 -4.98
CA THR A 132 19.17 26.25 -3.93
C THR A 132 19.56 27.56 -4.62
N PRO A 133 18.87 28.66 -4.35
CA PRO A 133 19.23 29.93 -4.96
C PRO A 133 20.66 30.28 -4.53
N LEU A 134 21.55 30.43 -5.49
CA LEU A 134 22.91 30.85 -5.23
C LEU A 134 22.88 32.28 -4.65
N PRO A 135 23.64 32.55 -3.58
CA PRO A 135 23.71 33.92 -3.04
C PRO A 135 24.30 34.85 -4.10
N VAL A 136 23.50 35.84 -4.48
CA VAL A 136 23.96 36.87 -5.42
C VAL A 136 25.05 37.68 -4.72
N ARG A 137 26.32 37.45 -5.12
CA ARG A 137 27.42 38.32 -4.69
C ARG A 137 27.20 39.70 -5.30
N ARG A 138 26.81 40.67 -4.46
CA ARG A 138 26.84 42.06 -4.83
C ARG A 138 28.29 42.52 -4.89
N TRP A 139 28.77 42.81 -6.07
CA TRP A 139 30.05 43.48 -6.25
C TRP A 139 29.87 44.94 -5.83
N HIS A 140 30.46 45.32 -4.72
CA HIS A 140 30.66 46.74 -4.40
C HIS A 140 31.89 47.20 -5.15
N GLY A 141 31.71 47.78 -6.30
CA GLY A 141 32.78 48.46 -7.02
C GLY A 141 33.16 49.71 -6.24
N THR A 142 34.37 49.74 -5.66
CA THR A 142 35.00 50.94 -5.15
C THR A 142 35.47 51.71 -6.37
N VAL A 143 34.81 52.84 -6.67
CA VAL A 143 35.35 53.83 -7.63
C VAL A 143 36.46 54.56 -6.92
N ALA A 144 37.71 54.33 -7.36
CA ALA A 144 38.84 55.13 -6.93
C ALA A 144 38.78 56.48 -7.70
N THR A 145 38.76 57.58 -7.00
CA THR A 145 38.90 58.96 -7.50
C THR A 145 40.38 59.25 -7.68
#